data_b370875562221bcf3571ab0f88598e9c
#
_entry.id   b370875562221bcf3571ab0f88598e9c
#
_cell.length_a   1.000
_cell.length_b   1.000
_cell.length_c   1.000
_cell.angle_alpha   90.00
_cell.angle_beta   90.00
_cell.angle_gamma   90.00
#
_symmetry.space_group_name_H-M   'P 1'
#
loop_
_entity.id
_entity.type
_entity.pdbx_description
1 polymer ?
#
loop_
_entity_poly.entity_id
_entity_poly.type
_entity_poly.pdbx_seq_one_letter_code
_entity_poly.pdbx_strand_id
1 'polypeptide(L)'
;NIKDEIIKIEKDLQFSGEHDEYDVLMTISGGAGGVDAQDWASMLLRMYTRHLSSNNIDYQIEEISQGEEAGIKSASIRINGFRAYANLESERGVHRLVRISPFDSNKRRHTSFAGVDVIPLIENNEEINIQDDEIRIDVYRSSGAGGQHVNLSLIHI
;
A
#
# COMPACT_ATOMS: atom_id res chain seq x y z
N ASN A 1 -7.03 34.01 7.11
CA ASN A 1 -8.37 34.59 7.14
C ASN A 1 -9.27 33.68 7.97
N ILE A 2 -10.18 34.27 8.81
CA ILE A 2 -11.09 33.51 9.69
C ILE A 2 -11.89 32.46 8.92
N LYS A 3 -12.29 32.73 7.67
CA LYS A 3 -12.98 31.76 6.83
C LYS A 3 -12.13 30.53 6.52
N ASP A 4 -10.85 30.72 6.25
CA ASP A 4 -9.93 29.62 5.92
C ASP A 4 -9.66 28.76 7.16
N GLU A 5 -9.63 29.37 8.34
CA GLU A 5 -9.51 28.66 9.62
C GLU A 5 -10.76 27.85 9.94
N ILE A 6 -11.95 28.40 9.70
CA ILE A 6 -13.21 27.68 9.90
C ILE A 6 -13.29 26.47 8.96
N ILE A 7 -12.96 26.62 7.67
CA ILE A 7 -12.95 25.52 6.70
C ILE A 7 -11.95 24.41 7.13
N LYS A 8 -10.82 24.81 7.70
CA LYS A 8 -9.84 23.85 8.21
C LYS A 8 -10.39 23.07 9.41
N ILE A 9 -11.01 23.76 10.35
CA ILE A 9 -11.64 23.14 11.53
C ILE A 9 -12.81 22.23 11.12
N GLU A 10 -13.64 22.66 10.15
CA GLU A 10 -14.73 21.83 9.63
C GLU A 10 -14.21 20.53 8.98
N LYS A 11 -13.12 20.59 8.23
CA LYS A 11 -12.45 19.40 7.70
C LYS A 11 -11.92 18.51 8.82
N ASP A 12 -11.30 19.10 9.82
CA ASP A 12 -10.74 18.36 10.95
C ASP A 12 -11.82 17.64 11.78
N LEU A 13 -13.04 18.16 11.82
CA LEU A 13 -14.19 17.54 12.49
C LEU A 13 -14.78 16.35 11.72
N GLN A 14 -14.49 16.20 10.42
CA GLN A 14 -14.96 15.08 9.63
C GLN A 14 -14.14 13.78 9.88
N PHE A 15 -12.95 13.91 10.43
CA PHE A 15 -12.06 12.81 10.75
C PHE A 15 -12.34 12.32 12.18
N SER A 16 -13.11 11.25 12.30
CA SER A 16 -13.49 10.61 13.57
C SER A 16 -13.28 9.11 13.59
N GLY A 17 -12.55 8.57 12.60
CA GLY A 17 -12.21 7.16 12.52
C GLY A 17 -11.17 6.75 13.55
N GLU A 18 -11.22 5.49 13.97
CA GLU A 18 -10.31 4.90 14.98
C GLU A 18 -8.83 5.01 14.57
N HIS A 19 -8.54 5.00 13.27
CA HIS A 19 -7.17 4.99 12.74
C HIS A 19 -6.73 6.30 12.10
N ASP A 20 -7.56 7.35 12.16
CA ASP A 20 -7.33 8.62 11.46
C ASP A 20 -6.03 9.32 11.87
N GLU A 21 -5.60 9.14 13.12
CA GLU A 21 -4.41 9.80 13.67
C GLU A 21 -3.10 9.03 13.40
N TYR A 22 -3.19 7.81 12.85
CA TYR A 22 -2.00 6.99 12.62
C TYR A 22 -1.15 7.46 11.45
N ASP A 23 0.13 7.12 11.54
CA ASP A 23 1.06 7.17 10.41
C ASP A 23 0.66 6.15 9.35
N VAL A 24 1.19 6.29 8.15
CA VAL A 24 0.79 5.50 6.99
C VAL A 24 1.97 4.78 6.34
N LEU A 25 1.75 3.55 5.96
CA LEU A 25 2.54 2.88 4.93
C LEU A 25 1.73 2.88 3.62
N MET A 26 2.20 3.65 2.64
CA MET A 26 1.61 3.70 1.30
C MET A 26 2.44 2.84 0.35
N THR A 27 1.80 1.90 -0.33
CA THR A 27 2.43 1.07 -1.37
C THR A 27 1.82 1.37 -2.73
N ILE A 28 2.66 1.70 -3.70
CA ILE A 28 2.26 1.97 -5.08
C ILE A 28 2.81 0.84 -5.94
N SER A 29 1.97 0.22 -6.76
CA SER A 29 2.37 -0.90 -7.62
C SER A 29 1.86 -0.73 -9.05
N GLY A 30 2.71 -1.04 -10.03
CA GLY A 30 2.29 -1.11 -11.44
C GLY A 30 1.37 -2.30 -11.66
N GLY A 31 0.17 -2.04 -12.22
CA GLY A 31 -0.82 -3.05 -12.55
C GLY A 31 -0.79 -3.47 -14.02
N ALA A 32 -1.97 -3.73 -14.59
CA ALA A 32 -2.09 -4.07 -16.00
C ALA A 32 -1.70 -2.90 -16.91
N GLY A 33 -0.91 -3.16 -17.95
CA GLY A 33 -0.46 -2.18 -18.93
C GLY A 33 1.06 -2.21 -19.23
N GLY A 34 1.78 -3.20 -18.70
CA GLY A 34 3.21 -3.39 -18.97
C GLY A 34 4.06 -2.17 -18.57
N VAL A 35 4.96 -1.75 -19.48
CA VAL A 35 5.86 -0.60 -19.26
C VAL A 35 5.10 0.70 -18.98
N ASP A 36 3.96 0.92 -19.66
CA ASP A 36 3.10 2.09 -19.40
C ASP A 36 2.54 2.10 -17.97
N ALA A 37 2.22 0.94 -17.38
CA ALA A 37 1.74 0.84 -16.01
C ALA A 37 2.86 1.10 -14.99
N GLN A 38 4.08 0.63 -15.26
CA GLN A 38 5.26 0.89 -14.44
C GLN A 38 5.64 2.37 -14.46
N ASP A 39 5.55 3.03 -15.62
CA ASP A 39 5.75 4.47 -15.72
C ASP A 39 4.64 5.25 -15.01
N TRP A 40 3.39 4.79 -15.09
CA TRP A 40 2.28 5.39 -14.34
C TRP A 40 2.50 5.30 -12.83
N ALA A 41 2.94 4.14 -12.31
CA ALA A 41 3.29 3.99 -10.90
C ALA A 41 4.39 4.98 -10.47
N SER A 42 5.41 5.20 -11.31
CA SER A 42 6.45 6.21 -11.07
C SER A 42 5.90 7.65 -11.07
N MET A 43 4.93 7.94 -11.94
CA MET A 43 4.27 9.25 -11.94
C MET A 43 3.45 9.47 -10.66
N LEU A 44 2.74 8.45 -10.18
CA LEU A 44 2.00 8.50 -8.91
C LEU A 44 2.96 8.72 -7.72
N LEU A 45 4.06 7.98 -7.66
CA LEU A 45 5.10 8.17 -6.63
C LEU A 45 5.56 9.63 -6.59
N ARG A 46 5.87 10.19 -7.75
CA ARG A 46 6.29 11.60 -7.86
C ARG A 46 5.18 12.57 -7.46
N MET A 47 3.92 12.28 -7.81
CA MET A 47 2.75 13.10 -7.43
C MET A 47 2.60 13.16 -5.92
N TYR A 48 2.57 12.00 -5.26
CA TYR A 48 2.41 11.93 -3.81
C TYR A 48 3.59 12.54 -3.06
N THR A 49 4.84 12.23 -3.45
CA THR A 49 6.01 12.82 -2.79
C THR A 49 6.06 14.34 -2.91
N ARG A 50 5.63 14.91 -4.05
CA ARG A 50 5.51 16.37 -4.21
C ARG A 50 4.38 16.95 -3.35
N HIS A 51 3.25 16.27 -3.27
CA HIS A 51 2.14 16.68 -2.42
C HIS A 51 2.55 16.72 -0.94
N LEU A 52 3.20 15.65 -0.46
CA LEU A 52 3.71 15.57 0.90
C LEU A 52 4.72 16.68 1.20
N SER A 53 5.70 16.87 0.32
CA SER A 53 6.70 17.93 0.46
C SER A 53 6.08 19.34 0.47
N SER A 54 5.09 19.62 -0.38
CA SER A 54 4.44 20.94 -0.43
C SER A 54 3.57 21.23 0.78
N ASN A 55 3.10 20.21 1.48
CA ASN A 55 2.34 20.34 2.73
C ASN A 55 3.20 20.20 3.99
N ASN A 56 4.54 20.11 3.85
CA ASN A 56 5.49 19.88 4.94
C ASN A 56 5.15 18.63 5.79
N ILE A 57 4.65 17.57 5.12
CA ILE A 57 4.42 16.26 5.72
C ILE A 57 5.70 15.45 5.59
N ASP A 58 6.18 14.89 6.71
CA ASP A 58 7.38 14.08 6.71
C ASP A 58 7.11 12.71 6.09
N TYR A 59 8.02 12.26 5.22
CA TYR A 59 7.92 10.96 4.58
C TYR A 59 9.29 10.35 4.31
N GLN A 60 9.33 9.04 4.30
CA GLN A 60 10.51 8.26 3.95
C GLN A 60 10.15 7.20 2.92
N ILE A 61 10.91 7.16 1.83
CA ILE A 61 10.78 6.07 0.86
C ILE A 61 11.58 4.89 1.42
N GLU A 62 10.88 3.79 1.74
CA GLU A 62 11.49 2.60 2.33
C GLU A 62 12.06 1.68 1.26
N GLU A 63 11.30 1.46 0.19
CA GLU A 63 11.69 0.55 -0.88
C GLU A 63 11.22 1.05 -2.24
N ILE A 64 12.05 0.85 -3.26
CA ILE A 64 11.67 1.03 -4.67
C ILE A 64 12.16 -0.17 -5.46
N SER A 65 11.23 -0.88 -6.10
CA SER A 65 11.52 -1.91 -7.09
C SER A 65 11.43 -1.30 -8.49
N GLN A 66 12.56 -1.21 -9.19
CA GLN A 66 12.63 -0.61 -10.52
C GLN A 66 11.93 -1.47 -11.58
N GLY A 67 11.37 -0.80 -12.58
CA GLY A 67 10.87 -1.45 -13.79
C GLY A 67 12.03 -2.01 -14.65
N GLU A 68 11.69 -2.89 -15.58
CA GLU A 68 12.72 -3.50 -16.46
C GLU A 68 13.19 -2.52 -17.55
N GLU A 69 12.27 -1.76 -18.13
CA GLU A 69 12.57 -0.80 -19.20
C GLU A 69 12.38 0.65 -18.75
N ALA A 70 11.31 0.90 -17.98
CA ALA A 70 10.99 2.23 -17.47
C ALA A 70 10.10 2.14 -16.23
N GLY A 71 10.06 3.22 -15.44
CA GLY A 71 9.19 3.35 -14.29
C GLY A 71 9.58 2.43 -13.13
N ILE A 72 8.60 2.08 -12.31
CA ILE A 72 8.77 1.24 -11.13
C ILE A 72 7.75 0.10 -11.11
N LYS A 73 8.16 -1.07 -10.62
CA LYS A 73 7.26 -2.19 -10.33
C LYS A 73 6.44 -1.90 -9.08
N SER A 74 7.11 -1.44 -8.04
CA SER A 74 6.48 -1.02 -6.77
C SER A 74 7.34 -0.01 -6.03
N ALA A 75 6.71 0.75 -5.13
CA ALA A 75 7.40 1.59 -4.15
C ALA A 75 6.59 1.61 -2.86
N SER A 76 7.30 1.62 -1.72
CA SER A 76 6.72 1.77 -0.40
C SER A 76 7.21 3.05 0.26
N ILE A 77 6.28 3.84 0.79
CA ILE A 77 6.53 5.13 1.43
C ILE A 77 5.91 5.09 2.82
N ARG A 78 6.74 5.33 3.83
CA ARG A 78 6.28 5.64 5.18
C ARG A 78 6.00 7.14 5.26
N ILE A 79 4.83 7.51 5.76
CA ILE A 79 4.37 8.89 5.88
C ILE A 79 4.03 9.13 7.33
N ASN A 80 4.77 10.07 7.95
CA ASN A 80 4.59 10.41 9.36
C ASN A 80 3.94 11.78 9.44
N GLY A 81 2.82 11.87 10.11
CA GLY A 81 2.17 13.16 10.25
C GLY A 81 0.80 13.09 10.89
N PHE A 82 0.40 14.21 11.45
CA PHE A 82 -0.93 14.34 12.04
C PHE A 82 -2.02 14.02 11.02
N ARG A 83 -2.79 12.98 11.31
CA ARG A 83 -3.89 12.49 10.44
C ARG A 83 -3.43 12.08 9.04
N ALA A 84 -2.25 11.49 8.95
CA ALA A 84 -1.73 11.04 7.66
C ALA A 84 -2.65 9.99 7.03
N TYR A 85 -3.16 9.04 7.83
CA TYR A 85 -4.08 8.01 7.35
C TYR A 85 -5.40 8.62 6.86
N ALA A 86 -6.05 9.45 7.66
CA ALA A 86 -7.32 10.08 7.29
C ALA A 86 -7.26 10.86 5.96
N ASN A 87 -6.15 11.53 5.69
CA ASN A 87 -5.97 12.30 4.46
C ASN A 87 -5.70 11.44 3.22
N LEU A 88 -5.17 10.24 3.41
CA LEU A 88 -4.69 9.38 2.31
C LEU A 88 -5.55 8.12 2.10
N GLU A 89 -6.41 7.74 3.05
CA GLU A 89 -7.27 6.57 2.94
C GLU A 89 -8.12 6.58 1.67
N SER A 90 -8.64 7.74 1.30
CA SER A 90 -9.47 7.91 0.10
C SER A 90 -8.73 7.67 -1.22
N GLU A 91 -7.39 7.69 -1.20
CA GLU A 91 -6.54 7.41 -2.35
C GLU A 91 -6.33 5.90 -2.56
N ARG A 92 -6.75 5.06 -1.63
CA ARG A 92 -6.65 3.62 -1.73
C ARG A 92 -7.48 3.09 -2.87
N GLY A 93 -6.83 2.37 -3.81
CA GLY A 93 -7.53 1.73 -4.91
C GLY A 93 -6.73 1.66 -6.19
N VAL A 94 -7.44 1.47 -7.30
CA VAL A 94 -6.85 1.34 -8.63
C VAL A 94 -6.94 2.66 -9.39
N HIS A 95 -5.79 3.22 -9.71
CA HIS A 95 -5.64 4.47 -10.45
C HIS A 95 -5.49 4.18 -11.95
N ARG A 96 -6.34 4.77 -12.75
CA ARG A 96 -6.37 4.58 -14.20
C ARG A 96 -5.79 5.77 -14.93
N LEU A 97 -4.85 5.51 -15.84
CA LEU A 97 -4.32 6.50 -16.77
C LEU A 97 -4.70 6.14 -18.21
N VAL A 98 -5.19 7.13 -18.95
CA VAL A 98 -5.44 7.01 -20.40
C VAL A 98 -4.66 8.11 -21.11
N ARG A 99 -3.62 7.72 -21.87
CA ARG A 99 -2.79 8.67 -22.62
C ARG A 99 -2.28 8.03 -23.92
N ILE A 100 -1.68 8.85 -24.77
CA ILE A 100 -0.84 8.34 -25.87
C ILE A 100 0.43 7.78 -25.23
N SER A 101 0.72 6.49 -25.49
CA SER A 101 1.89 5.82 -24.92
C SER A 101 3.18 6.42 -25.52
N PRO A 102 4.13 6.82 -24.68
CA PRO A 102 5.46 7.23 -25.13
C PRO A 102 6.33 6.04 -25.56
N PHE A 103 5.92 4.81 -25.22
CA PHE A 103 6.63 3.56 -25.50
C PHE A 103 6.11 2.87 -26.76
N ASP A 104 4.95 3.30 -27.29
CA ASP A 104 4.38 2.76 -28.52
C ASP A 104 4.85 3.56 -29.73
N SER A 105 5.58 2.91 -30.63
CA SER A 105 6.05 3.51 -31.90
C SER A 105 4.92 4.06 -32.76
N ASN A 106 3.73 3.46 -32.69
CA ASN A 106 2.54 3.89 -33.42
C ASN A 106 1.76 5.01 -32.74
N LYS A 107 2.22 5.51 -31.58
CA LYS A 107 1.58 6.59 -30.81
C LYS A 107 0.09 6.35 -30.54
N ARG A 108 -0.27 5.10 -30.24
CA ARG A 108 -1.64 4.73 -29.92
C ARG A 108 -1.98 5.14 -28.49
N ARG A 109 -3.27 5.32 -28.25
CA ARG A 109 -3.81 5.56 -26.91
C ARG A 109 -3.83 4.25 -26.12
N HIS A 110 -3.16 4.23 -24.96
CA HIS A 110 -3.13 3.09 -24.06
C HIS A 110 -3.85 3.43 -22.76
N THR A 111 -4.38 2.40 -22.12
CA THR A 111 -4.91 2.47 -20.76
C THR A 111 -3.99 1.67 -19.83
N SER A 112 -3.57 2.28 -18.76
CA SER A 112 -2.68 1.68 -17.75
C SER A 112 -3.31 1.79 -16.38
N PHE A 113 -3.03 0.83 -15.54
CA PHE A 113 -3.53 0.78 -14.17
C PHE A 113 -2.35 0.69 -13.18
N ALA A 114 -2.50 1.38 -12.06
CA ALA A 114 -1.59 1.23 -10.91
C ALA A 114 -2.42 1.11 -9.64
N GLY A 115 -2.01 0.21 -8.75
CA GLY A 115 -2.62 0.06 -7.43
C GLY A 115 -1.94 1.00 -6.44
N VAL A 116 -2.75 1.64 -5.60
CA VAL A 116 -2.30 2.36 -4.41
C VAL A 116 -2.94 1.68 -3.21
N ASP A 117 -2.14 1.21 -2.28
CA ASP A 117 -2.60 0.69 -1.00
C ASP A 117 -2.14 1.60 0.12
N VAL A 118 -3.01 1.80 1.11
CA VAL A 118 -2.80 2.72 2.22
C VAL A 118 -3.14 1.97 3.50
N ILE A 119 -2.14 1.74 4.34
CA ILE A 119 -2.26 0.94 5.56
C ILE A 119 -1.85 1.81 6.75
N PRO A 120 -2.68 1.90 7.82
CA PRO A 120 -2.30 2.60 9.02
C PRO A 120 -1.18 1.83 9.75
N LEU A 121 -0.18 2.55 10.24
CA LEU A 121 0.88 1.99 11.07
C LEU A 121 0.39 1.96 12.53
N ILE A 122 -0.10 0.82 12.94
CA ILE A 122 -0.60 0.60 14.30
C ILE A 122 0.58 0.13 15.15
N GLU A 123 1.04 0.98 16.07
CA GLU A 123 2.04 0.60 17.08
C GLU A 123 1.38 -0.17 18.23
N ASN A 124 0.76 -1.30 17.92
CA ASN A 124 0.26 -2.18 18.98
C ASN A 124 1.36 -3.15 19.40
N ASN A 125 1.94 -2.88 20.55
CA ASN A 125 2.78 -3.83 21.31
C ASN A 125 1.90 -4.80 22.13
N GLU A 126 0.70 -5.11 21.72
CA GLU A 126 -0.06 -6.19 22.32
C GLU A 126 0.58 -7.51 21.88
N GLU A 127 1.41 -8.07 22.74
CA GLU A 127 1.90 -9.43 22.59
C GLU A 127 0.68 -10.35 22.56
N ILE A 128 0.40 -10.94 21.39
CA ILE A 128 -0.62 -11.96 21.27
C ILE A 128 -0.13 -13.16 22.07
N ASN A 129 -0.64 -13.31 23.27
CA ASN A 129 -0.34 -14.45 24.14
C ASN A 129 -1.32 -15.58 23.82
N ILE A 130 -0.90 -16.51 22.96
CA ILE A 130 -1.68 -17.70 22.62
C ILE A 130 -1.38 -18.74 23.70
N GLN A 131 -2.39 -19.18 24.45
CA GLN A 131 -2.27 -20.21 25.47
C GLN A 131 -2.21 -21.60 24.81
N ASP A 132 -1.48 -22.54 25.44
CA ASP A 132 -1.29 -23.88 24.88
C ASP A 132 -2.62 -24.66 24.73
N ASP A 133 -3.64 -24.30 25.50
CA ASP A 133 -5.00 -24.87 25.43
C ASP A 133 -5.86 -24.32 24.28
N GLU A 134 -5.45 -23.21 23.69
CA GLU A 134 -6.08 -22.62 22.49
C GLU A 134 -5.54 -23.24 21.20
N ILE A 135 -4.44 -24.03 21.29
CA ILE A 135 -3.80 -24.65 20.14
C ILE A 135 -4.15 -26.14 20.11
N ARG A 136 -4.79 -26.57 19.05
CA ARG A 136 -4.98 -28.00 18.77
C ARG A 136 -3.96 -28.46 17.74
N ILE A 137 -3.12 -29.43 18.14
CA ILE A 137 -2.11 -30.04 17.27
C ILE A 137 -2.60 -31.43 16.86
N ASP A 138 -3.01 -31.56 15.60
CA ASP A 138 -3.38 -32.85 15.03
C ASP A 138 -2.18 -33.40 14.22
N VAL A 139 -1.63 -34.54 14.68
CA VAL A 139 -0.52 -35.23 14.00
C VAL A 139 -1.04 -36.51 13.36
N TYR A 140 -0.87 -36.63 12.06
CA TYR A 140 -1.24 -37.89 11.38
C TYR A 140 -0.15 -38.34 10.41
N ARG A 141 -0.06 -39.63 10.19
CA ARG A 141 0.86 -40.21 9.22
C ARG A 141 0.14 -40.35 7.88
N SER A 142 0.76 -39.86 6.81
CA SER A 142 0.23 -40.12 5.48
C SER A 142 0.39 -41.64 5.16
N SER A 143 -0.68 -42.27 4.73
CA SER A 143 -0.70 -43.70 4.30
C SER A 143 -0.14 -43.80 2.88
N GLY A 144 1.19 -43.80 2.72
CA GLY A 144 1.85 -43.96 1.42
C GLY A 144 3.11 -44.82 1.51
N ALA A 145 3.52 -45.41 0.39
CA ALA A 145 4.60 -46.39 0.28
C ALA A 145 6.03 -45.81 0.44
N GLY A 146 6.19 -44.79 1.30
CA GLY A 146 7.49 -44.22 1.65
C GLY A 146 7.95 -43.11 0.68
N GLY A 147 8.39 -42.00 1.23
CA GLY A 147 8.95 -40.84 0.51
C GLY A 147 9.12 -39.64 1.43
N GLN A 148 9.69 -38.59 0.92
CA GLN A 148 10.10 -37.38 1.66
C GLN A 148 8.93 -36.59 2.32
N HIS A 149 7.66 -36.98 2.09
CA HIS A 149 6.45 -36.30 2.58
C HIS A 149 5.60 -37.14 3.54
N VAL A 150 6.19 -38.10 4.25
CA VAL A 150 5.45 -39.03 5.10
C VAL A 150 5.03 -38.43 6.46
N ASN A 151 5.59 -37.31 6.87
CA ASN A 151 5.30 -36.66 8.14
C ASN A 151 4.78 -35.22 7.89
N LEU A 152 3.47 -35.03 7.96
CA LEU A 152 2.83 -33.73 7.96
C LEU A 152 2.25 -33.45 9.35
N SER A 153 2.63 -32.33 9.94
CA SER A 153 1.95 -31.76 11.11
C SER A 153 1.13 -30.56 10.67
N LEU A 154 -0.14 -30.52 11.01
CA LEU A 154 -1.03 -29.38 10.81
C LEU A 154 -1.32 -28.75 12.17
N ILE A 155 -1.11 -27.44 12.26
CA ILE A 155 -1.45 -26.65 13.43
C ILE A 155 -2.67 -25.81 13.07
N HIS A 156 -3.74 -25.94 13.84
CA HIS A 156 -4.93 -25.12 13.75
C HIS A 156 -5.00 -24.21 14.97
N ILE A 157 -5.12 -22.92 14.69
CA ILE A 157 -5.31 -21.88 15.69
C ILE A 157 -6.77 -21.45 15.69
#